data_4c7dcad5553daf82d37b33b97d0ede08
#
_entry.id   4c7dcad5553daf82d37b33b97d0ede08
#
_cell.length_a   1.000
_cell.length_b   1.000
_cell.length_c   1.000
_cell.angle_alpha   90.00
_cell.angle_beta   90.00
_cell.angle_gamma   90.00
#
_symmetry.space_group_name_H-M   'P 1'
#
loop_
_entity.id
_entity.type
_entity.pdbx_description
1 polymer ?
#
loop_
_entity_poly.entity_id
_entity_poly.type
_entity_poly.pdbx_seq_one_letter_code
_entity_poly.pdbx_strand_id
1 'polypeptide(L)' 'MYILQISNKAFIQVKPDEVVITSDYEKATKYNTIGEAMRVASKLNKLISNPVIKIIRYD' A
#
# COMPACT_ATOMS: atom_id res chain seq x y z
N MET A 1 -12.30 -4.22 -1.87
CA MET A 1 -10.88 -4.40 -1.54
C MET A 1 -10.21 -3.07 -1.25
N TYR A 2 -9.04 -3.11 -0.70
CA TYR A 2 -8.30 -1.91 -0.32
C TYR A 2 -6.88 -1.98 -0.82
N ILE A 3 -6.31 -0.84 -1.18
CA ILE A 3 -4.91 -0.73 -1.59
C ILE A 3 -4.25 0.41 -0.84
N LEU A 4 -2.92 0.44 -0.86
CA LEU A 4 -2.15 1.48 -0.19
C LEU A 4 -1.60 2.46 -1.21
N GLN A 5 -1.75 3.75 -0.90
CA GLN A 5 -1.31 4.84 -1.77
C GLN A 5 -0.34 5.73 -1.00
N ILE A 6 0.78 6.05 -1.63
CA ILE A 6 1.79 6.95 -1.04
C ILE A 6 1.60 8.38 -1.54
N SER A 7 1.28 8.54 -2.82
CA SER A 7 1.05 9.86 -3.41
C SER A 7 0.02 9.74 -4.52
N ASN A 8 -0.31 10.83 -5.20
CA ASN A 8 -1.38 10.85 -6.18
C ASN A 8 -1.31 9.73 -7.23
N LYS A 9 -0.09 9.34 -7.61
CA LYS A 9 0.10 8.33 -8.65
C LYS A 9 1.07 7.24 -8.22
N ALA A 10 1.23 7.03 -6.92
CA ALA A 10 2.16 6.03 -6.41
C ALA A 10 1.44 5.12 -5.43
N PHE A 11 1.44 3.84 -5.74
CA PHE A 11 0.78 2.79 -4.96
C PHE A 11 1.81 1.77 -4.49
N ILE A 12 1.47 1.02 -3.46
CA ILE A 12 2.38 0.03 -2.88
C ILE A 12 2.02 -1.35 -3.40
N GLN A 13 3.03 -2.04 -3.92
CA GLN A 13 2.94 -3.43 -4.31
C GLN A 13 3.88 -4.23 -3.42
N VAL A 14 3.32 -5.17 -2.64
CA VAL A 14 4.09 -6.01 -1.73
C VAL A 14 4.33 -7.36 -2.42
N LYS A 15 5.60 -7.68 -2.62
CA LYS A 15 6.03 -8.98 -3.16
C LYS A 15 6.63 -9.80 -2.03
N PRO A 16 6.79 -11.13 -2.20
CA PRO A 16 7.31 -11.98 -1.14
C PRO A 16 8.65 -11.55 -0.55
N ASP A 17 9.52 -10.95 -1.38
CA ASP A 17 10.88 -10.60 -0.97
C ASP A 17 11.18 -9.10 -1.08
N GLU A 18 10.22 -8.29 -1.51
CA GLU A 18 10.47 -6.86 -1.65
C GLU A 18 9.16 -6.05 -1.66
N VAL A 19 9.28 -4.75 -1.43
CA VAL A 19 8.18 -3.81 -1.55
C VAL A 19 8.50 -2.86 -2.69
N VAL A 20 7.58 -2.71 -3.62
CA VAL A 20 7.76 -1.90 -4.82
C VAL A 20 6.72 -0.77 -4.82
N ILE A 21 7.15 0.41 -5.26
CA ILE A 21 6.23 1.51 -5.50
C ILE A 21 5.91 1.53 -6.99
N THR A 22 4.64 1.45 -7.32
CA THR A 22 4.19 1.39 -8.70
C THR A 22 3.22 2.54 -9.00
N SER A 23 3.26 3.01 -10.23
CA SER A 23 2.27 3.98 -10.71
C SER A 23 1.02 3.30 -11.28
N ASP A 24 1.03 1.98 -11.37
CA ASP A 24 -0.08 1.22 -11.93
C ASP A 24 -1.05 0.81 -10.83
N TYR A 25 -2.22 1.42 -10.83
CA TYR A 25 -3.30 1.15 -9.87
C TYR A 25 -3.65 -0.34 -9.81
N GLU A 26 -3.63 -1.01 -10.97
CA GLU A 26 -3.97 -2.43 -11.06
C GLU A 26 -2.92 -3.34 -10.43
N LYS A 27 -1.67 -2.89 -10.38
CA LYS A 27 -0.58 -3.69 -9.80
C LYS A 27 -0.43 -3.52 -8.30
N ALA A 28 -1.13 -2.58 -7.70
CA ALA A 28 -1.10 -2.41 -6.24
C ALA A 28 -1.61 -3.67 -5.56
N THR A 29 -1.00 -4.02 -4.44
CA THR A 29 -1.45 -5.17 -3.65
C THR A 29 -2.84 -4.89 -3.07
N LYS A 30 -3.75 -5.83 -3.23
CA LYS A 30 -5.14 -5.68 -2.80
C LYS A 30 -5.37 -6.44 -1.50
N TYR A 31 -6.03 -5.78 -0.56
CA TYR A 31 -6.36 -6.37 0.74
C TYR A 31 -7.87 -6.51 0.88
N ASN A 32 -8.31 -7.62 1.44
CA ASN A 32 -9.75 -7.89 1.57
C ASN A 32 -10.42 -7.01 2.61
N THR A 33 -9.70 -6.66 3.66
CA THR A 33 -10.25 -5.87 4.76
C THR A 33 -9.37 -4.66 5.04
N ILE A 34 -9.98 -3.63 5.61
CA ILE A 34 -9.25 -2.43 6.00
C ILE A 34 -8.24 -2.74 7.12
N GLY A 35 -8.56 -3.71 7.98
CA GLY A 35 -7.66 -4.13 9.05
C GLY A 35 -6.35 -4.70 8.53
N GLU A 36 -6.41 -5.52 7.47
CA GLU A 36 -5.20 -6.04 6.83
C GLU A 36 -4.36 -4.91 6.23
N ALA A 37 -5.02 -3.99 5.52
CA ALA A 37 -4.34 -2.85 4.91
C ALA A 37 -3.67 -1.98 5.97
N MET A 38 -4.35 -1.72 7.09
CA MET A 38 -3.81 -0.93 8.19
C MET A 38 -2.59 -1.59 8.82
N ARG A 39 -2.61 -2.90 8.96
CA ARG A 39 -1.49 -3.66 9.53
C ARG A 39 -0.24 -3.51 8.67
N VAL A 40 -0.41 -3.66 7.36
CA VAL A 40 0.72 -3.52 6.42
C VAL A 40 1.21 -2.07 6.38
N ALA A 41 0.31 -1.10 6.35
CA ALA A 41 0.67 0.32 6.37
C ALA A 41 1.48 0.65 7.62
N SER A 42 1.10 0.12 8.77
CA SER A 42 1.82 0.33 10.02
C SER A 42 3.25 -0.22 9.96
N LYS A 43 3.43 -1.41 9.39
CA LYS A 43 4.76 -2.00 9.21
C LYS A 43 5.62 -1.16 8.26
N LEU A 44 5.04 -0.69 7.18
CA LEU A 44 5.78 0.12 6.20
C LEU A 44 6.16 1.48 6.76
N ASN A 45 5.33 2.06 7.61
CA ASN A 45 5.65 3.32 8.28
C ASN A 45 6.89 3.22 9.16
N LYS A 46 7.20 2.03 9.66
CA LYS A 46 8.39 1.81 10.47
C LYS A 46 9.65 1.65 9.62
N LEU A 47 9.48 1.21 8.38
CA LEU A 47 10.60 0.92 7.48
C LEU A 47 10.99 2.12 6.63
N ILE A 48 10.03 2.98 6.33
CA ILE A 48 10.23 4.14 5.46
C ILE A 48 10.06 5.40 6.31
N SER A 49 11.05 6.29 6.31
CA SER A 49 10.93 7.54 7.06
C SER A 49 9.98 8.50 6.34
N ASN A 50 8.99 8.98 7.07
CA ASN A 50 8.00 9.97 6.63
C ASN A 50 7.07 9.58 5.48
N PRO A 51 6.55 8.35 5.40
CA PRO A 51 5.53 8.10 4.40
C PRO A 51 4.18 8.56 4.93
N VAL A 52 3.41 9.22 4.09
CA VAL A 52 2.00 9.41 4.33
C VAL A 52 1.29 8.34 3.52
N ILE A 53 0.99 7.22 4.16
CA ILE A 53 0.33 6.11 3.47
C ILE A 53 -1.16 6.23 3.71
N LYS A 54 -1.91 6.29 2.61
CA LYS A 54 -3.37 6.31 2.65
C LYS A 54 -3.91 4.95 2.25
N ILE A 55 -4.97 4.54 2.91
CA ILE A 55 -5.71 3.33 2.54
C ILE A 55 -6.89 3.79 1.70
N ILE A 56 -6.94 3.35 0.46
CA ILE A 56 -8.02 3.71 -0.44
C ILE A 56 -8.76 2.46 -0.90
N ARG A 57 -9.99 2.66 -1.31
CA ARG A 57 -10.83 1.57 -1.77
C ARG A 57 -10.49 1.23 -3.22
N TYR A 58 -10.37 -0.06 -3.49
CA TYR A 58 -10.15 -0.56 -4.85
C TYR A 58 -11.45 -1.19 -5.35
N ASP A 59 -12.00 -0.65 -6.39
CA ASP A 59 -13.24 -1.18 -6.99
C ASP A 59 -12.96 -1.85 -8.33
#